data_e1d55d884b4586df8c04c1ada4305ed6
#
_entry.id   e1d55d884b4586df8c04c1ada4305ed6
#
_cell.length_a   1.000
_cell.length_b   1.000
_cell.length_c   1.000
_cell.angle_alpha   90.00
_cell.angle_beta   90.00
_cell.angle_gamma   90.00
#
_symmetry.space_group_name_H-M   'P 1'
#
loop_
_entity.id
_entity.type
_entity.pdbx_description
1 polymer ?
#
loop_
_entity_poly.entity_id
_entity_poly.type
_entity_poly.pdbx_seq_one_letter_code
_entity_poly.pdbx_strand_id
1 'polypeptide(L)'
;TLDEMLYLVSGRVSVLIEIKPSFHPYIEERIFEIIRSYQGSLALQSFDIRAIEWFNKNAPYYKIGLIDNEGDVKVDKIKNLKLDFVSYDIEHIHNEELQMIRKTGIPLLTWTVNDDKKLEKSIEFADNCIFENIKP
;
A
#
# COMPACT_ATOMS: atom_id res chain seq x y z
N THR A 1 -19.56 -1.79 4.76
CA THR A 1 -18.62 -2.90 4.99
C THR A 1 -17.68 -3.08 3.80
N LEU A 2 -16.54 -3.76 4.01
CA LEU A 2 -15.61 -4.10 2.93
C LEU A 2 -16.30 -4.96 1.85
N ASP A 3 -17.08 -5.93 2.26
CA ASP A 3 -17.82 -6.83 1.39
C ASP A 3 -18.81 -6.07 0.46
N GLU A 4 -19.59 -5.15 1.01
CA GLU A 4 -20.51 -4.30 0.25
C GLU A 4 -19.76 -3.41 -0.75
N MET A 5 -18.61 -2.85 -0.36
CA MET A 5 -17.78 -2.03 -1.25
C MET A 5 -17.22 -2.87 -2.40
N LEU A 6 -16.66 -4.05 -2.12
CA LEU A 6 -16.16 -4.95 -3.15
C LEU A 6 -17.26 -5.42 -4.10
N TYR A 7 -18.45 -5.70 -3.58
CA TYR A 7 -19.63 -6.01 -4.39
C TYR A 7 -19.99 -4.84 -5.32
N LEU A 8 -20.01 -3.61 -4.80
CA LEU A 8 -20.30 -2.41 -5.60
C LEU A 8 -19.24 -2.19 -6.69
N VAL A 9 -17.95 -2.34 -6.37
CA VAL A 9 -16.84 -2.20 -7.34
C VAL A 9 -16.92 -3.28 -8.42
N SER A 10 -17.23 -4.52 -8.03
CA SER A 10 -17.48 -5.65 -8.95
C SER A 10 -16.40 -5.84 -10.03
N GLY A 11 -15.13 -5.69 -9.67
CA GLY A 11 -13.98 -5.86 -10.57
C GLY A 11 -13.77 -4.76 -11.63
N ARG A 12 -14.58 -3.70 -11.64
CA ARG A 12 -14.53 -2.65 -12.68
C ARG A 12 -13.29 -1.77 -12.60
N VAL A 13 -12.69 -1.65 -11.42
CA VAL A 13 -11.44 -0.92 -11.16
C VAL A 13 -10.60 -1.71 -10.17
N SER A 14 -9.28 -1.45 -10.16
CA SER A 14 -8.38 -2.00 -9.15
C SER A 14 -8.68 -1.40 -7.79
N VAL A 15 -8.53 -2.19 -6.74
CA VAL A 15 -8.77 -1.78 -5.34
C VAL A 15 -7.49 -1.89 -4.55
N LEU A 16 -7.13 -0.84 -3.82
CA LEU A 16 -6.08 -0.85 -2.81
C LEU A 16 -6.72 -0.81 -1.42
N ILE A 17 -6.50 -1.86 -0.63
CA ILE A 17 -7.05 -1.98 0.73
C ILE A 17 -5.96 -1.68 1.74
N GLU A 18 -6.18 -0.72 2.60
CA GLU A 18 -5.35 -0.49 3.76
C GLU A 18 -5.86 -1.31 4.96
N ILE A 19 -4.98 -2.17 5.48
CA ILE A 19 -5.23 -2.92 6.71
C ILE A 19 -4.73 -2.07 7.88
N LYS A 20 -5.67 -1.49 8.64
CA LYS A 20 -5.34 -0.69 9.82
C LYS A 20 -4.78 -1.57 10.93
N PRO A 21 -3.78 -1.10 11.70
CA PRO A 21 -3.35 -1.80 12.91
C PRO A 21 -4.53 -2.11 13.83
N SER A 22 -4.64 -3.33 14.27
CA SER A 22 -5.77 -3.79 15.07
C SER A 22 -5.32 -4.69 16.22
N PHE A 23 -6.01 -4.59 17.34
CA PHE A 23 -5.89 -5.56 18.45
C PHE A 23 -6.80 -6.77 18.28
N HIS A 24 -7.63 -6.80 17.22
CA HIS A 24 -8.49 -7.93 16.94
C HIS A 24 -7.64 -9.12 16.45
N PRO A 25 -7.64 -10.26 17.13
CA PRO A 25 -6.66 -11.32 16.90
C PRO A 25 -6.80 -12.06 15.56
N TYR A 26 -7.88 -11.80 14.80
CA TYR A 26 -8.17 -12.51 13.54
C TYR A 26 -8.52 -11.53 12.41
N ILE A 27 -8.00 -10.29 12.45
CA ILE A 27 -8.36 -9.29 11.45
C ILE A 27 -7.90 -9.69 10.05
N GLU A 28 -6.70 -10.23 9.93
CA GLU A 28 -6.12 -10.66 8.66
C GLU A 28 -6.93 -11.82 8.05
N GLU A 29 -7.31 -12.81 8.88
CA GLU A 29 -8.15 -13.93 8.44
C GLU A 29 -9.53 -13.44 7.97
N ARG A 30 -10.14 -12.51 8.69
CA ARG A 30 -11.45 -11.94 8.33
C ARG A 30 -11.38 -11.17 7.01
N ILE A 31 -10.32 -10.40 6.81
CA ILE A 31 -10.10 -9.69 5.53
C ILE A 31 -9.90 -10.72 4.42
N PHE A 32 -9.04 -11.72 4.63
CA PHE A 32 -8.79 -12.77 3.66
C PHE A 32 -10.07 -13.51 3.25
N GLU A 33 -10.93 -13.89 4.20
CA GLU A 33 -12.20 -14.55 3.92
C GLU A 33 -13.12 -13.72 3.01
N ILE A 34 -13.09 -12.39 3.17
CA ILE A 34 -13.88 -11.48 2.32
C ILE A 34 -13.28 -11.35 0.92
N ILE A 35 -11.95 -11.15 0.82
CA ILE A 35 -11.31 -10.83 -0.46
C ILE A 35 -11.04 -12.05 -1.34
N ARG A 36 -10.94 -13.26 -0.78
CA ARG A 36 -10.56 -14.47 -1.54
C ARG A 36 -11.50 -14.85 -2.68
N SER A 37 -12.75 -14.42 -2.61
CA SER A 37 -13.76 -14.65 -3.66
C SER A 37 -13.91 -13.49 -4.64
N TYR A 38 -13.23 -12.37 -4.38
CA TYR A 38 -13.30 -11.19 -5.25
C TYR A 38 -12.59 -11.42 -6.58
N GLN A 39 -13.27 -11.13 -7.69
CA GLN A 39 -12.76 -11.39 -9.05
C GLN A 39 -12.10 -10.16 -9.70
N GLY A 40 -11.81 -9.12 -8.92
CA GLY A 40 -11.14 -7.91 -9.40
C GLY A 40 -9.66 -7.85 -9.05
N SER A 41 -8.95 -6.91 -9.66
CA SER A 41 -7.57 -6.58 -9.29
C SER A 41 -7.55 -5.95 -7.91
N LEU A 42 -6.66 -6.45 -7.03
CA LEU A 42 -6.59 -6.06 -5.63
C LEU A 42 -5.14 -6.05 -5.14
N ALA A 43 -4.81 -5.03 -4.35
CA ALA A 43 -3.58 -4.95 -3.59
C ALA A 43 -3.88 -4.57 -2.12
N LEU A 44 -2.97 -4.93 -1.24
CA LEU A 44 -3.08 -4.68 0.19
C LEU A 44 -1.93 -3.80 0.66
N GLN A 45 -2.15 -2.99 1.68
CA GLN A 45 -1.08 -2.25 2.34
C GLN A 45 -1.35 -2.10 3.83
N SER A 46 -0.31 -1.95 4.63
CA SER A 46 -0.42 -1.74 6.07
C SER A 46 0.79 -1.02 6.65
N PHE A 47 0.59 -0.29 7.75
CA PHE A 47 1.67 0.10 8.67
C PHE A 47 2.12 -1.08 9.54
N ASP A 48 1.26 -2.06 9.76
CA ASP A 48 1.52 -3.20 10.64
C ASP A 48 2.26 -4.31 9.89
N ILE A 49 3.53 -4.50 10.25
CA ILE A 49 4.36 -5.58 9.70
C ILE A 49 3.74 -6.96 9.93
N ARG A 50 3.01 -7.16 11.03
CA ARG A 50 2.34 -8.45 11.32
C ARG A 50 1.31 -8.80 10.26
N ALA A 51 0.53 -7.81 9.79
CA ALA A 51 -0.42 -8.00 8.71
C ALA A 51 0.30 -8.38 7.39
N ILE A 52 1.41 -7.69 7.08
CA ILE A 52 2.23 -7.99 5.89
C ILE A 52 2.78 -9.42 5.95
N GLU A 53 3.38 -9.81 7.06
CA GLU A 53 3.92 -11.16 7.26
C GLU A 53 2.83 -12.24 7.18
N TRP A 54 1.65 -11.96 7.75
CA TRP A 54 0.52 -12.88 7.66
C TRP A 54 0.09 -13.14 6.22
N PHE A 55 -0.09 -12.09 5.42
CA PHE A 55 -0.49 -12.22 4.02
C PHE A 55 0.61 -12.86 3.17
N ASN A 56 1.86 -12.51 3.37
CA ASN A 56 2.98 -13.17 2.68
C ASN A 56 3.05 -14.67 2.95
N LYS A 57 2.68 -15.10 4.15
CA LYS A 57 2.67 -16.51 4.53
C LYS A 57 1.44 -17.26 4.01
N ASN A 58 0.25 -16.66 4.15
CA ASN A 58 -1.03 -17.38 3.96
C ASN A 58 -1.69 -17.10 2.60
N ALA A 59 -1.34 -15.98 1.95
CA ALA A 59 -1.93 -15.56 0.68
C ALA A 59 -0.92 -14.81 -0.22
N PRO A 60 0.24 -15.43 -0.56
CA PRO A 60 1.38 -14.78 -1.23
C PRO A 60 1.11 -14.33 -2.67
N TYR A 61 -0.06 -14.59 -3.17
CA TYR A 61 -0.51 -14.16 -4.51
C TYR A 61 -1.14 -12.76 -4.52
N TYR A 62 -1.44 -12.17 -3.36
CA TYR A 62 -1.84 -10.77 -3.29
C TYR A 62 -0.60 -9.86 -3.28
N LYS A 63 -0.71 -8.75 -4.00
CA LYS A 63 0.29 -7.68 -3.92
C LYS A 63 0.18 -6.98 -2.59
N ILE A 64 1.32 -6.86 -1.87
CA ILE A 64 1.34 -6.25 -0.54
C ILE A 64 2.43 -5.19 -0.42
N GLY A 65 2.08 -4.05 0.16
CA GLY A 65 2.96 -2.91 0.42
C GLY A 65 3.05 -2.52 1.88
N LEU A 66 4.17 -1.90 2.23
CA LEU A 66 4.37 -1.24 3.52
C LEU A 66 3.98 0.23 3.40
N ILE A 67 3.21 0.72 4.37
CA ILE A 67 2.99 2.16 4.57
C ILE A 67 3.98 2.63 5.63
N ASP A 68 4.71 3.72 5.34
CA ASP A 68 5.69 4.27 6.26
C ASP A 68 5.74 5.80 6.15
N ASN A 69 6.13 6.48 7.23
CA ASN A 69 6.29 7.92 7.32
C ASN A 69 7.52 8.34 8.16
N GLU A 70 8.19 7.40 8.82
CA GLU A 70 9.24 7.69 9.80
C GLU A 70 10.66 7.41 9.29
N GLY A 71 10.80 6.91 8.04
CA GLY A 71 12.10 6.64 7.44
C GLY A 71 12.69 5.29 7.81
N ASP A 72 11.89 4.40 8.36
CA ASP A 72 12.31 3.05 8.75
C ASP A 72 12.41 2.07 7.57
N VAL A 73 11.82 2.43 6.42
CA VAL A 73 11.87 1.57 5.25
C VAL A 73 13.25 1.64 4.59
N LYS A 74 13.85 0.46 4.42
CA LYS A 74 15.16 0.27 3.77
C LYS A 74 15.08 -0.87 2.77
N VAL A 75 16.01 -0.89 1.81
CA VAL A 75 16.07 -1.94 0.78
C VAL A 75 16.06 -3.34 1.38
N ASP A 76 16.80 -3.58 2.45
CA ASP A 76 16.83 -4.89 3.11
C ASP A 76 15.48 -5.25 3.77
N LYS A 77 14.80 -4.28 4.37
CA LYS A 77 13.46 -4.47 4.95
C LYS A 77 12.46 -4.88 3.88
N ILE A 78 12.50 -4.25 2.69
CA ILE A 78 11.65 -4.58 1.55
C ILE A 78 11.86 -6.03 1.10
N LYS A 79 13.12 -6.44 0.95
CA LYS A 79 13.47 -7.82 0.54
C LYS A 79 13.04 -8.85 1.57
N ASN A 80 13.30 -8.59 2.85
CA ASN A 80 12.97 -9.50 3.95
C ASN A 80 11.46 -9.69 4.09
N LEU A 81 10.69 -8.60 3.95
CA LEU A 81 9.24 -8.62 3.98
C LEU A 81 8.60 -8.96 2.62
N LYS A 82 9.39 -9.20 1.57
CA LYS A 82 8.91 -9.51 0.21
C LYS A 82 7.83 -8.54 -0.26
N LEU A 83 8.09 -7.24 -0.07
CA LEU A 83 7.14 -6.19 -0.46
C LEU A 83 7.07 -6.04 -1.97
N ASP A 84 5.88 -5.85 -2.49
CA ASP A 84 5.63 -5.54 -3.90
C ASP A 84 5.71 -4.04 -4.20
N PHE A 85 5.46 -3.18 -3.20
CA PHE A 85 5.54 -1.72 -3.28
C PHE A 85 5.71 -1.09 -1.91
N VAL A 86 5.98 0.21 -1.89
CA VAL A 86 6.03 1.03 -0.68
C VAL A 86 5.09 2.23 -0.85
N SER A 87 4.32 2.56 0.18
CA SER A 87 3.52 3.78 0.26
C SER A 87 4.11 4.72 1.32
N TYR A 88 4.55 5.91 0.93
CA TYR A 88 5.29 6.81 1.82
C TYR A 88 4.65 8.19 1.93
N ASP A 89 4.78 8.82 3.11
CA ASP A 89 4.26 10.16 3.35
C ASP A 89 4.92 11.18 2.42
N ILE A 90 4.10 11.92 1.67
CA ILE A 90 4.53 12.94 0.71
C ILE A 90 5.33 14.06 1.37
N GLU A 91 5.12 14.36 2.64
CA GLU A 91 5.86 15.41 3.33
C GLU A 91 7.34 15.06 3.50
N HIS A 92 7.66 13.77 3.60
CA HIS A 92 8.99 13.25 3.86
C HIS A 92 9.63 12.54 2.66
N ILE A 93 9.09 12.72 1.43
CA ILE A 93 9.50 11.98 0.23
C ILE A 93 10.94 12.29 -0.23
N HIS A 94 11.56 13.40 0.20
CA HIS A 94 12.95 13.76 -0.12
C HIS A 94 14.01 12.93 0.62
N ASN A 95 13.72 11.69 0.89
CA ASN A 95 14.63 10.76 1.53
C ASN A 95 15.44 10.01 0.46
N GLU A 96 16.78 10.07 0.57
CA GLU A 96 17.68 9.40 -0.38
C GLU A 96 17.46 7.88 -0.42
N GLU A 97 17.15 7.26 0.71
CA GLU A 97 16.85 5.83 0.81
C GLU A 97 15.63 5.45 -0.05
N LEU A 98 14.59 6.29 -0.06
CA LEU A 98 13.41 6.07 -0.91
C LEU A 98 13.76 6.11 -2.40
N GLN A 99 14.65 7.01 -2.80
CA GLN A 99 15.11 7.08 -4.19
C GLN A 99 15.99 5.87 -4.55
N MET A 100 16.75 5.34 -3.60
CA MET A 100 17.47 4.07 -3.79
C MET A 100 16.49 2.89 -3.93
N ILE A 101 15.45 2.83 -3.13
CA ILE A 101 14.38 1.83 -3.22
C ILE A 101 13.74 1.87 -4.60
N ARG A 102 13.32 3.05 -5.06
CA ARG A 102 12.72 3.25 -6.39
C ARG A 102 13.64 2.74 -7.52
N LYS A 103 14.95 3.00 -7.42
CA LYS A 103 15.96 2.50 -8.40
C LYS A 103 16.06 0.97 -8.43
N THR A 104 15.62 0.25 -7.40
CA THR A 104 15.55 -1.22 -7.44
C THR A 104 14.40 -1.76 -8.28
N GLY A 105 13.49 -0.89 -8.76
CA GLY A 105 12.28 -1.26 -9.49
C GLY A 105 11.07 -1.56 -8.60
N ILE A 106 11.18 -1.35 -7.29
CA ILE A 106 10.04 -1.44 -6.37
C ILE A 106 9.22 -0.14 -6.50
N PRO A 107 7.92 -0.24 -6.88
CA PRO A 107 7.06 0.93 -6.99
C PRO A 107 6.95 1.71 -5.69
N LEU A 108 7.11 3.03 -5.77
CA LEU A 108 6.92 3.96 -4.69
C LEU A 108 5.66 4.78 -4.91
N LEU A 109 4.72 4.68 -3.97
CA LEU A 109 3.49 5.46 -3.92
C LEU A 109 3.62 6.55 -2.86
N THR A 110 2.94 7.66 -3.05
CA THR A 110 2.86 8.72 -2.02
C THR A 110 1.45 8.88 -1.48
N TRP A 111 1.33 9.29 -0.23
CA TRP A 111 0.07 9.61 0.45
C TRP A 111 0.28 10.78 1.44
N THR A 112 -0.69 11.61 1.76
CA THR A 112 -1.91 11.82 0.97
C THR A 112 -1.72 13.08 0.14
N VAL A 113 -1.88 12.96 -1.17
CA VAL A 113 -1.77 14.08 -2.10
C VAL A 113 -3.13 14.78 -2.18
N ASN A 114 -3.22 16.02 -1.69
CA ASN A 114 -4.48 16.75 -1.58
C ASN A 114 -4.42 18.20 -2.07
N ASP A 115 -3.32 18.57 -2.73
CA ASP A 115 -3.14 19.83 -3.44
C ASP A 115 -2.15 19.68 -4.62
N ASP A 116 -2.10 20.71 -5.48
CA ASP A 116 -1.28 20.70 -6.70
C ASP A 116 0.22 20.63 -6.40
N LYS A 117 0.70 21.25 -5.32
CA LYS A 117 2.13 21.22 -4.94
C LYS A 117 2.58 19.82 -4.54
N LYS A 118 1.74 19.12 -3.79
CA LYS A 118 1.99 17.72 -3.42
C LYS A 118 1.91 16.83 -4.66
N LEU A 119 1.01 17.12 -5.59
CA LEU A 119 0.92 16.38 -6.85
C LEU A 119 2.20 16.54 -7.68
N GLU A 120 2.70 17.77 -7.88
CA GLU A 120 3.97 18.02 -8.57
C GLU A 120 5.13 17.28 -7.90
N LYS A 121 5.22 17.36 -6.57
CA LYS A 121 6.22 16.65 -5.78
C LYS A 121 6.11 15.12 -5.92
N SER A 122 4.90 14.58 -5.94
CA SER A 122 4.67 13.16 -6.17
C SER A 122 5.12 12.71 -7.56
N ILE A 123 4.80 13.47 -8.60
CA ILE A 123 5.22 13.17 -9.98
C ILE A 123 6.75 13.13 -10.10
N GLU A 124 7.46 14.00 -9.40
CA GLU A 124 8.93 14.04 -9.43
C GLU A 124 9.56 12.84 -8.71
N PHE A 125 9.08 12.52 -7.51
CA PHE A 125 9.76 11.62 -6.58
C PHE A 125 9.16 10.21 -6.45
N ALA A 126 7.97 9.96 -7.01
CA ALA A 126 7.28 8.68 -6.87
C ALA A 126 6.80 8.14 -8.23
N ASP A 127 6.23 6.93 -8.20
CA ASP A 127 5.70 6.27 -9.40
C ASP A 127 4.19 6.44 -9.51
N ASN A 128 3.51 6.69 -8.39
CA ASN A 128 2.08 7.00 -8.33
C ASN A 128 1.73 7.66 -6.99
N CYS A 129 0.46 8.09 -6.83
CA CYS A 129 -0.01 8.72 -5.60
C CYS A 129 -1.38 8.21 -5.16
N ILE A 130 -1.60 8.27 -3.85
CA ILE A 130 -2.92 8.14 -3.21
C ILE A 130 -3.37 9.57 -2.91
N PHE A 131 -4.46 9.99 -3.54
CA PHE A 131 -4.93 11.36 -3.50
C PHE A 131 -6.37 11.47 -2.97
N GLU A 132 -6.71 12.64 -2.47
CA GLU A 132 -8.07 13.01 -2.09
C GLU A 132 -8.32 14.50 -2.35
N ASN A 133 -9.57 14.86 -2.64
CA ASN A 133 -10.03 16.25 -2.85
C ASN A 133 -9.39 17.01 -4.03
N ILE A 134 -8.64 16.34 -4.89
CA ILE A 134 -8.08 16.87 -6.14
C ILE A 134 -8.45 15.96 -7.31
N LYS A 135 -8.25 16.48 -8.54
CA LYS A 135 -8.33 15.69 -9.79
C LYS A 135 -6.95 15.70 -10.40
N PRO A 136 -6.14 14.67 -10.24
CA PRO A 136 -4.81 14.58 -10.83
C PRO A 136 -4.86 14.37 -12.34
#